data_8b9118733ca7f47aa3b57b4cf8b82444
#
_entry.id   8b9118733ca7f47aa3b57b4cf8b82444
#
_cell.length_a   1.000
_cell.length_b   1.000
_cell.length_c   1.000
_cell.angle_alpha   90.00
_cell.angle_beta   90.00
_cell.angle_gamma   90.00
#
_symmetry.space_group_name_H-M   'P 1'
#
loop_
_entity.id
_entity.type
_entity.pdbx_description
1 polymer ?
#
loop_
_entity_poly.entity_id
_entity_poly.type
_entity_poly.pdbx_seq_one_letter_code
_entity_poly.pdbx_strand_id
1 'polypeptide(L)'
;MNNLTSTFGPYYFEDFELGATYRHARGKTVKESDAVTICNLVLNTAEGHFNDHKMASLPIGQSVVFGGVTISMIIGLASQDTAGNAIRELGMNNIKLLSPVKHGDT
;
A
#
# COMPACT_ATOMS: atom_id res chain seq x y z
N MET A 1 -0.56 -7.79 24.77
CA MET A 1 -0.48 -9.12 24.16
C MET A 1 -1.02 -9.03 22.74
N ASN A 2 -0.27 -9.55 21.80
CA ASN A 2 -0.62 -9.41 20.39
C ASN A 2 -1.64 -10.48 20.00
N ASN A 3 -2.87 -10.08 19.72
CA ASN A 3 -3.84 -10.93 19.07
C ASN A 3 -3.54 -11.01 17.56
N LEU A 4 -2.32 -11.48 17.26
CA LEU A 4 -1.84 -11.57 15.90
C LEU A 4 -2.29 -12.89 15.31
N THR A 5 -3.18 -12.81 14.34
CA THR A 5 -3.67 -13.97 13.61
C THR A 5 -3.02 -14.00 12.24
N SER A 6 -2.35 -15.10 11.91
CA SER A 6 -1.87 -15.31 10.54
C SER A 6 -3.05 -15.54 9.63
N THR A 7 -3.06 -14.86 8.50
CA THR A 7 -4.15 -14.99 7.53
C THR A 7 -3.85 -16.10 6.54
N PHE A 8 -4.79 -17.00 6.41
CA PHE A 8 -4.80 -18.06 5.40
C PHE A 8 -6.11 -17.99 4.60
N GLY A 9 -6.52 -16.78 4.31
CA GLY A 9 -7.77 -16.52 3.63
C GLY A 9 -7.99 -17.33 2.35
N PRO A 10 -9.07 -17.06 1.63
CA PRO A 10 -9.97 -15.94 1.87
C PRO A 10 -10.95 -16.19 3.04
N TYR A 11 -11.22 -15.13 3.78
CA TYR A 11 -12.15 -15.16 4.91
C TYR A 11 -13.56 -14.78 4.46
N TYR A 12 -14.55 -15.38 5.10
CA TYR A 12 -15.93 -14.91 5.08
C TYR A 12 -16.16 -13.92 6.22
N PHE A 13 -17.26 -13.19 6.18
CA PHE A 13 -17.58 -12.19 7.21
C PHE A 13 -17.54 -12.79 8.62
N GLU A 14 -18.06 -14.00 8.77
CA GLU A 14 -18.16 -14.69 10.05
C GLU A 14 -16.82 -15.12 10.64
N ASP A 15 -15.78 -15.16 9.80
CA ASP A 15 -14.44 -15.55 10.24
C ASP A 15 -13.68 -14.42 10.92
N PHE A 16 -14.15 -13.17 10.76
CA PHE A 16 -13.48 -12.02 11.36
C PHE A 16 -13.87 -11.86 12.83
N GLU A 17 -12.88 -11.64 13.66
CA GLU A 17 -13.04 -11.34 15.07
C GLU A 17 -12.85 -9.86 15.34
N LEU A 18 -13.79 -9.25 16.05
CA LEU A 18 -13.68 -7.86 16.46
C LEU A 18 -12.48 -7.68 17.40
N GLY A 19 -11.62 -6.70 17.09
CA GLY A 19 -10.41 -6.43 17.88
C GLY A 19 -9.21 -7.31 17.56
N ALA A 20 -9.36 -8.30 16.69
CA ALA A 20 -8.23 -9.13 16.24
C ALA A 20 -7.32 -8.36 15.28
N THR A 21 -6.04 -8.71 15.28
CA THR A 21 -5.06 -8.21 14.32
C THR A 21 -4.71 -9.33 13.33
N TYR A 22 -4.80 -9.03 12.05
CA TYR A 22 -4.53 -10.00 10.98
C TYR A 22 -3.20 -9.67 10.32
N ARG A 23 -2.35 -10.69 10.17
CA ARG A 23 -1.05 -10.58 9.54
C ARG A 23 -1.07 -11.28 8.19
N HIS A 24 -0.80 -10.51 7.13
CA HIS A 24 -0.73 -11.05 5.78
C HIS A 24 0.63 -11.67 5.52
N ALA A 25 0.64 -12.81 4.84
CA ALA A 25 1.85 -13.58 4.58
C ALA A 25 2.68 -13.00 3.42
N ARG A 26 2.03 -12.29 2.49
CA ARG A 26 2.70 -11.77 1.30
C ARG A 26 3.30 -10.40 1.56
N GLY A 27 4.43 -10.14 0.91
CA GLY A 27 5.07 -8.84 0.89
C GLY A 27 5.45 -8.46 -0.53
N LYS A 28 5.64 -7.16 -0.78
CA LYS A 28 6.10 -6.64 -2.06
C LYS A 28 7.07 -5.49 -1.82
N THR A 29 8.26 -5.60 -2.41
CA THR A 29 9.19 -4.47 -2.47
C THR A 29 8.75 -3.50 -3.55
N VAL A 30 8.66 -2.23 -3.20
CA VAL A 30 8.30 -1.17 -4.15
C VAL A 30 9.49 -0.89 -5.05
N LYS A 31 9.35 -1.18 -6.33
CA LYS A 31 10.36 -0.88 -7.34
C LYS A 31 10.09 0.49 -7.96
N GLU A 32 11.16 1.15 -8.40
CA GLU A 32 11.03 2.42 -9.11
C GLU A 32 10.13 2.29 -10.33
N SER A 33 10.30 1.22 -11.10
CA SER A 33 9.49 0.94 -12.29
C SER A 33 8.00 0.82 -11.96
N ASP A 34 7.63 0.18 -10.84
CA ASP A 34 6.24 0.07 -10.41
C ASP A 34 5.64 1.44 -10.16
N ALA A 35 6.34 2.26 -9.36
CA ALA A 35 5.87 3.57 -8.95
C ALA A 35 5.74 4.53 -10.13
N VAL A 36 6.76 4.61 -10.99
CA VAL A 36 6.77 5.50 -12.15
C VAL A 36 5.71 5.09 -13.16
N THR A 37 5.54 3.79 -13.40
CA THR A 37 4.51 3.30 -14.32
C THR A 37 3.11 3.73 -13.87
N ILE A 38 2.80 3.57 -12.60
CA ILE A 38 1.49 3.99 -12.08
C ILE A 38 1.32 5.50 -12.17
N CYS A 39 2.33 6.28 -11.82
CA CYS A 39 2.29 7.73 -11.97
C CYS A 39 1.97 8.14 -13.41
N ASN A 40 2.60 7.50 -14.39
CA ASN A 40 2.34 7.77 -15.79
C ASN A 40 0.91 7.41 -16.19
N LEU A 41 0.41 6.28 -15.72
CA LEU A 41 -0.94 5.82 -16.06
C LEU A 41 -2.04 6.75 -15.49
N VAL A 42 -1.82 7.32 -14.32
CA VAL A 42 -2.81 8.18 -13.67
C VAL A 42 -2.51 9.67 -13.85
N LEU A 43 -1.54 10.01 -14.68
CA LEU A 43 -1.14 11.39 -15.01
C LEU A 43 -0.64 12.19 -13.80
N ASN A 44 -0.04 11.53 -12.82
CA ASN A 44 0.62 12.20 -11.72
C ASN A 44 2.09 12.42 -12.06
N THR A 45 2.42 13.62 -12.49
CA THR A 45 3.76 14.01 -12.91
C THR A 45 4.44 14.96 -11.92
N ALA A 46 4.07 14.90 -10.65
CA ALA A 46 4.68 15.74 -9.62
C ALA A 46 6.17 15.41 -9.48
N GLU A 47 7.02 16.43 -9.44
CA GLU A 47 8.47 16.28 -9.42
C GLU A 47 8.99 15.42 -8.27
N GLY A 48 8.29 15.40 -7.14
CA GLY A 48 8.65 14.56 -6.00
C GLY A 48 8.72 13.08 -6.31
N HIS A 49 8.09 12.63 -7.39
CA HIS A 49 8.08 11.23 -7.82
C HIS A 49 9.04 10.94 -8.97
N PHE A 50 9.56 11.96 -9.65
CA PHE A 50 10.31 11.80 -10.90
C PHE A 50 11.68 12.50 -10.91
N ASN A 51 11.83 13.59 -10.17
CA ASN A 51 13.04 14.41 -10.26
C ASN A 51 14.02 14.07 -9.14
N ASP A 52 14.81 13.02 -9.33
CA ASP A 52 15.79 12.56 -8.34
C ASP A 52 16.82 13.63 -7.99
N HIS A 53 17.26 14.39 -8.99
CA HIS A 53 18.25 15.45 -8.79
C HIS A 53 17.71 16.54 -7.85
N LYS A 54 16.49 16.99 -8.09
CA LYS A 54 15.84 17.98 -7.22
C LYS A 54 15.59 17.41 -5.83
N MET A 55 15.08 16.20 -5.75
CA MET A 55 14.75 15.58 -4.47
C MET A 55 15.99 15.29 -3.63
N ALA A 56 17.12 15.03 -4.24
CA ALA A 56 18.39 14.84 -3.54
C ALA A 56 18.83 16.08 -2.75
N SER A 57 18.42 17.29 -3.17
CA SER A 57 18.74 18.53 -2.49
C SER A 57 17.77 18.91 -1.36
N LEU A 58 16.68 18.18 -1.22
CA LEU A 58 15.68 18.41 -0.18
C LEU A 58 15.96 17.53 1.06
N PRO A 59 15.39 17.88 2.23
CA PRO A 59 15.64 17.10 3.45
C PRO A 59 15.35 15.61 3.33
N ILE A 60 14.37 15.22 2.53
CA ILE A 60 14.05 13.81 2.32
C ILE A 60 15.11 13.06 1.52
N GLY A 61 15.88 13.77 0.68
CA GLY A 61 17.07 13.25 0.00
C GLY A 61 16.84 12.37 -1.21
N GLN A 62 15.62 12.03 -1.54
CA GLN A 62 15.30 11.16 -2.68
C GLN A 62 13.84 11.29 -3.10
N SER A 63 13.52 10.77 -4.27
CA SER A 63 12.13 10.68 -4.73
C SER A 63 11.30 9.81 -3.82
N VAL A 64 10.04 10.17 -3.67
CA VAL A 64 9.06 9.44 -2.86
C VAL A 64 8.03 8.76 -3.75
N VAL A 65 7.54 7.63 -3.29
CA VAL A 65 6.50 6.88 -3.99
C VAL A 65 5.18 7.62 -3.88
N PHE A 66 4.46 7.72 -4.99
CA PHE A 66 3.10 8.29 -4.99
C PHE A 66 2.21 7.51 -4.03
N GLY A 67 1.49 8.23 -3.15
CA GLY A 67 0.61 7.62 -2.15
C GLY A 67 -0.44 6.69 -2.73
N GLY A 68 -0.90 6.93 -3.96
CA GLY A 68 -1.81 6.04 -4.67
C GLY A 68 -1.22 4.65 -4.93
N VAL A 69 0.09 4.56 -5.17
CA VAL A 69 0.80 3.28 -5.29
C VAL A 69 0.77 2.54 -3.97
N THR A 70 1.11 3.22 -2.89
CA THR A 70 1.13 2.66 -1.53
C THR A 70 -0.24 2.11 -1.14
N ILE A 71 -1.29 2.91 -1.32
CA ILE A 71 -2.67 2.51 -1.02
C ILE A 71 -3.07 1.28 -1.83
N SER A 72 -2.81 1.29 -3.14
CA SER A 72 -3.16 0.18 -4.03
C SER A 72 -2.43 -1.10 -3.67
N MET A 73 -1.15 -1.01 -3.34
CA MET A 73 -0.35 -2.17 -2.92
C MET A 73 -0.85 -2.76 -1.59
N ILE A 74 -1.16 -1.91 -0.62
CA ILE A 74 -1.70 -2.37 0.67
C ILE A 74 -3.03 -3.10 0.47
N ILE A 75 -3.92 -2.53 -0.31
CA ILE A 75 -5.20 -3.16 -0.64
C ILE A 75 -4.96 -4.50 -1.35
N GLY A 76 -4.08 -4.52 -2.33
CA GLY A 76 -3.77 -5.74 -3.08
C GLY A 76 -3.18 -6.84 -2.22
N LEU A 77 -2.25 -6.50 -1.31
CA LEU A 77 -1.64 -7.47 -0.42
C LEU A 77 -2.62 -8.02 0.62
N ALA A 78 -3.53 -7.19 1.10
CA ALA A 78 -4.49 -7.57 2.12
C ALA A 78 -5.74 -8.27 1.56
N SER A 79 -6.17 -7.90 0.37
CA SER A 79 -7.48 -8.30 -0.17
C SER A 79 -7.60 -9.78 -0.46
N GLN A 80 -6.52 -10.45 -0.79
CA GLN A 80 -6.57 -11.88 -1.04
C GLN A 80 -7.06 -12.66 0.20
N ASP A 81 -6.64 -12.23 1.37
CA ASP A 81 -7.03 -12.87 2.62
C ASP A 81 -8.37 -12.34 3.15
N THR A 82 -8.55 -11.03 3.12
CA THR A 82 -9.65 -10.36 3.83
C THR A 82 -10.84 -10.02 2.93
N ALA A 83 -10.65 -9.95 1.63
CA ALA A 83 -11.70 -9.53 0.69
C ALA A 83 -11.93 -10.52 -0.46
N GLY A 84 -11.30 -11.71 -0.42
CA GLY A 84 -11.43 -12.69 -1.51
C GLY A 84 -12.86 -13.18 -1.74
N ASN A 85 -13.69 -13.16 -0.70
CA ASN A 85 -15.11 -13.53 -0.77
C ASN A 85 -16.05 -12.32 -0.81
N ALA A 86 -15.51 -11.10 -0.92
CA ALA A 86 -16.32 -9.89 -0.98
C ALA A 86 -17.14 -9.85 -2.27
N ILE A 87 -18.39 -9.46 -2.15
CA ILE A 87 -19.31 -9.34 -3.29
C ILE A 87 -19.13 -7.97 -3.96
N ARG A 88 -18.91 -6.94 -3.17
CA ARG A 88 -18.84 -5.57 -3.66
C ARG A 88 -18.08 -4.68 -2.68
N GLU A 89 -17.29 -3.77 -3.22
CA GLU A 89 -16.71 -2.67 -2.46
C GLU A 89 -17.69 -1.51 -2.39
N LEU A 90 -17.93 -1.00 -1.19
CA LEU A 90 -18.86 0.10 -0.97
C LEU A 90 -18.17 1.45 -0.89
N GLY A 91 -16.96 1.49 -0.38
CA GLY A 91 -16.21 2.73 -0.25
C GLY A 91 -15.04 2.61 0.71
N MET A 92 -14.27 3.69 0.78
CA MET A 92 -13.16 3.84 1.70
C MET A 92 -13.23 5.22 2.34
N ASN A 93 -12.84 5.31 3.61
CA ASN A 93 -12.76 6.59 4.32
C ASN A 93 -11.59 6.56 5.31
N ASN A 94 -11.26 7.74 5.86
CA ASN A 94 -10.21 7.91 6.86
C ASN A 94 -8.84 7.37 6.43
N ILE A 95 -8.53 7.46 5.14
CA ILE A 95 -7.22 7.07 4.61
C ILE A 95 -6.21 8.15 4.97
N LYS A 96 -5.09 7.74 5.60
CA LYS A 96 -4.01 8.66 5.97
C LYS A 96 -2.68 8.09 5.53
N LEU A 97 -1.86 8.94 4.92
CA LEU A 97 -0.48 8.63 4.54
C LEU A 97 0.43 9.20 5.63
N LEU A 98 0.86 8.35 6.54
CA LEU A 98 1.56 8.77 7.76
C LEU A 98 3.05 8.97 7.57
N SER A 99 3.64 8.27 6.61
CA SER A 99 5.07 8.30 6.35
C SER A 99 5.34 8.16 4.85
N PRO A 100 6.39 8.82 4.33
CA PRO A 100 6.77 8.62 2.95
C PRO A 100 7.28 7.21 2.72
N VAL A 101 6.94 6.66 1.57
CA VAL A 101 7.45 5.37 1.08
C VAL A 101 8.49 5.66 0.02
N LYS A 102 9.59 4.92 0.05
CA LYS A 102 10.72 5.09 -0.86
C LYS A 102 10.91 3.83 -1.70
N HIS A 103 11.53 3.99 -2.86
CA HIS A 103 11.91 2.84 -3.68
C HIS A 103 12.81 1.89 -2.86
N GLY A 104 12.49 0.61 -2.85
CA GLY A 104 13.19 -0.39 -2.06
C GLY A 104 12.51 -0.74 -0.73
N ASP A 105 11.53 0.02 -0.29
CA ASP A 105 10.73 -0.34 0.89
C ASP A 105 9.84 -1.55 0.59
N THR A 106 9.62 -2.36 1.62
CA THR A 106 8.80 -3.58 1.50
C THR A 106 7.63 -3.52 2.47
#